data_7df24f41838fe9bb878764498013149e
#
_entry.id   7df24f41838fe9bb878764498013149e
#
_cell.length_a   1.000
_cell.length_b   1.000
_cell.length_c   1.000
_cell.angle_alpha   90.00
_cell.angle_beta   90.00
_cell.angle_gamma   90.00
#
_symmetry.space_group_name_H-M   'P 1'
#
loop_
_entity.id
_entity.type
_entity.pdbx_description
1 polymer ?
#
loop_
_entity_poly.entity_id
_entity_poly.type
_entity_poly.pdbx_seq_one_letter_code
_entity_poly.pdbx_strand_id
1 'polypeptide(L)'
;MLVMNVIAEILKKEGVSTLFCFPTTPIIEAAAAAGIKPVICRQERVGVHLADGFSRVSNGRPPGVFAMQYGPGAENAFAGVATAFSDSSPVVFLPLGHPRETAQLFPMFKSSRTYA
;
A
#
# COMPACT_ATOMS: atom_id res chain seq x y z
N MET A 1 6.68 -7.10 19.49
CA MET A 1 5.94 -6.12 18.66
C MET A 1 6.00 -6.59 17.22
N LEU A 2 4.88 -6.71 16.52
CA LEU A 2 4.86 -7.11 15.11
C LEU A 2 5.34 -5.95 14.22
N VAL A 3 6.02 -6.26 13.13
CA VAL A 3 6.51 -5.26 12.16
C VAL A 3 5.38 -4.34 11.66
N MET A 4 4.17 -4.90 11.46
CA MET A 4 3.00 -4.12 11.03
C MET A 4 2.61 -3.03 12.03
N ASN A 5 2.73 -3.28 13.33
CA ASN A 5 2.45 -2.28 14.36
C ASN A 5 3.48 -1.14 14.32
N VAL A 6 4.76 -1.48 14.08
CA VAL A 6 5.82 -0.46 13.94
C VAL A 6 5.56 0.43 12.73
N ILE A 7 5.21 -0.18 11.59
CA ILE A 7 4.88 0.57 10.37
C ILE A 7 3.69 1.52 10.63
N ALA A 8 2.62 1.01 11.25
CA ALA A 8 1.44 1.83 11.56
C ALA A 8 1.77 3.01 12.48
N GLU A 9 2.59 2.78 13.52
CA GLU A 9 3.03 3.86 14.41
C GLU A 9 3.92 4.89 13.71
N ILE A 10 4.79 4.47 12.80
CA ILE A 10 5.58 5.40 11.98
C ILE A 10 4.66 6.24 11.11
N LEU A 11 3.74 5.61 10.37
CA LEU A 11 2.79 6.32 9.52
C LEU A 11 1.99 7.36 10.30
N LYS A 12 1.54 6.99 11.51
CA LYS A 12 0.84 7.92 12.39
C LYS A 12 1.70 9.11 12.80
N LYS A 13 2.96 8.88 13.17
CA LYS A 13 3.91 9.95 13.52
C LYS A 13 4.18 10.89 12.35
N GLU A 14 4.15 10.38 11.12
CA GLU A 14 4.26 11.18 9.89
C GLU A 14 2.95 11.91 9.52
N GLY A 15 1.94 11.85 10.39
CA GLY A 15 0.67 12.56 10.21
C GLY A 15 -0.34 11.84 9.32
N VAL A 16 -0.10 10.60 8.94
CA VAL A 16 -1.04 9.80 8.15
C VAL A 16 -2.27 9.47 8.98
N SER A 17 -3.43 9.95 8.55
CA SER A 17 -4.73 9.70 9.19
C SER A 17 -5.59 8.68 8.45
N THR A 18 -5.24 8.36 7.20
CA THR A 18 -6.01 7.49 6.33
C THR A 18 -5.11 6.50 5.60
N LEU A 19 -5.48 5.22 5.64
CA LEU A 19 -4.84 4.15 4.88
C LEU A 19 -5.83 3.66 3.83
N PHE A 20 -5.56 3.90 2.55
CA PHE A 20 -6.27 3.23 1.48
C PHE A 20 -5.75 1.80 1.36
N CYS A 21 -6.63 0.82 1.21
CA CYS A 21 -6.18 -0.57 1.26
C CYS A 21 -7.10 -1.52 0.50
N PHE A 22 -6.49 -2.58 -0.05
CA PHE A 22 -7.20 -3.76 -0.49
C PHE A 22 -7.43 -4.68 0.72
N PRO A 23 -8.60 -5.37 0.85
CA PRO A 23 -9.03 -5.96 2.12
C PRO A 23 -8.21 -7.16 2.65
N THR A 24 -7.24 -7.66 1.89
CA THR A 24 -6.43 -8.83 2.29
C THR A 24 -5.06 -8.47 2.90
N THR A 25 -4.82 -7.21 3.21
CA THR A 25 -3.51 -6.77 3.73
C THR A 25 -3.44 -6.83 5.25
N PRO A 26 -2.40 -7.44 5.85
CA PRO A 26 -2.26 -7.56 7.32
C PRO A 26 -2.11 -6.22 8.06
N ILE A 27 -1.70 -5.16 7.37
CA ILE A 27 -1.47 -3.83 7.95
C ILE A 27 -2.77 -3.13 8.39
N ILE A 28 -3.94 -3.58 7.91
CA ILE A 28 -5.22 -2.90 8.14
C ILE A 28 -5.56 -2.84 9.62
N GLU A 29 -5.44 -3.98 10.32
CA GLU A 29 -5.75 -4.06 11.76
C GLU A 29 -4.76 -3.22 12.58
N ALA A 30 -3.49 -3.26 12.24
CA ALA A 30 -2.47 -2.46 12.90
C ALA A 30 -2.70 -0.96 12.71
N ALA A 31 -3.08 -0.53 11.51
CA ALA A 31 -3.41 0.85 11.21
C ALA A 31 -4.64 1.32 12.00
N ALA A 32 -5.71 0.51 12.02
CA ALA A 32 -6.90 0.81 12.79
C ALA A 32 -6.61 0.92 14.29
N ALA A 33 -5.81 0.01 14.85
CA ALA A 33 -5.39 0.04 16.25
C ALA A 33 -4.55 1.28 16.58
N ALA A 34 -3.74 1.77 15.64
CA ALA A 34 -2.98 3.01 15.76
C ALA A 34 -3.85 4.27 15.57
N GLY A 35 -5.13 4.14 15.23
CA GLY A 35 -6.04 5.26 15.00
C GLY A 35 -5.95 5.85 13.59
N ILE A 36 -5.37 5.14 12.63
CA ILE A 36 -5.41 5.46 11.21
C ILE A 36 -6.67 4.84 10.62
N LYS A 37 -7.47 5.61 9.90
CA LYS A 37 -8.73 5.16 9.31
C LYS A 37 -8.48 4.32 8.05
N PRO A 38 -8.81 3.01 8.03
CA PRO A 38 -8.75 2.22 6.81
C PRO A 38 -9.89 2.62 5.86
N VAL A 39 -9.57 2.78 4.59
CA VAL A 39 -10.52 2.97 3.48
C VAL A 39 -10.35 1.82 2.51
N ILE A 40 -11.31 0.90 2.55
CA ILE A 40 -11.27 -0.33 1.76
C ILE A 40 -11.68 -0.03 0.32
N CYS A 41 -10.87 -0.49 -0.63
CA CYS A 41 -11.21 -0.47 -2.06
C CYS A 41 -11.41 -1.90 -2.59
N ARG A 42 -12.12 -2.02 -3.70
CA ARG A 42 -12.38 -3.32 -4.34
C ARG A 42 -11.37 -3.69 -5.42
N GLN A 43 -10.54 -2.75 -5.81
CA GLN A 43 -9.48 -2.94 -6.80
C GLN A 43 -8.27 -2.11 -6.42
N GLU A 44 -7.09 -2.66 -6.59
CA GLU A 44 -5.83 -1.99 -6.26
C GLU A 44 -5.62 -0.75 -7.11
N ARG A 45 -6.01 -0.78 -8.38
CA ARG A 45 -5.96 0.40 -9.25
C ARG A 45 -6.72 1.58 -8.65
N VAL A 46 -7.93 1.34 -8.15
CA VAL A 46 -8.73 2.38 -7.47
C VAL A 46 -8.03 2.87 -6.21
N GLY A 47 -7.50 1.95 -5.40
CA GLY A 47 -6.81 2.30 -4.15
C GLY A 47 -5.59 3.19 -4.37
N VAL A 48 -4.79 2.90 -5.40
CA VAL A 48 -3.65 3.75 -5.77
C VAL A 48 -4.11 5.15 -6.19
N HIS A 49 -5.13 5.26 -7.02
CA HIS A 49 -5.64 6.57 -7.43
C HIS A 49 -6.28 7.36 -6.28
N LEU A 50 -6.88 6.68 -5.29
CA LEU A 50 -7.35 7.34 -4.07
C LEU A 50 -6.17 7.92 -3.27
N ALA A 51 -5.08 7.17 -3.12
CA ALA A 51 -3.87 7.64 -2.44
C ALA A 51 -3.20 8.79 -3.22
N ASP A 52 -3.11 8.68 -4.53
CA ASP A 52 -2.57 9.74 -5.40
C ASP A 52 -3.42 11.02 -5.30
N GLY A 53 -4.74 10.91 -5.43
CA GLY A 53 -5.66 12.05 -5.28
C GLY A 53 -5.54 12.70 -3.90
N PHE A 54 -5.43 11.89 -2.84
CA PHE A 54 -5.21 12.40 -1.49
C PHE A 54 -3.90 13.19 -1.39
N SER A 55 -2.80 12.67 -1.94
CA SER A 55 -1.52 13.36 -1.97
C SER A 55 -1.58 14.69 -2.70
N ARG A 56 -2.28 14.74 -3.82
CA ARG A 56 -2.46 15.98 -4.59
C ARG A 56 -3.21 17.04 -3.79
N VAL A 57 -4.29 16.66 -3.12
CA VAL A 57 -5.11 17.59 -2.32
C VAL A 57 -4.38 18.04 -1.05
N SER A 58 -3.62 17.14 -0.39
CA SER A 58 -2.84 17.44 0.81
C SER A 58 -1.50 18.12 0.50
N ASN A 59 -1.18 18.33 -0.77
CA ASN A 59 0.15 18.78 -1.21
C ASN A 59 1.28 17.88 -0.70
N GLY A 60 1.00 16.57 -0.62
CA GLY A 60 1.95 15.55 -0.16
C GLY A 60 2.26 15.54 1.34
N ARG A 61 1.51 16.27 2.15
CA ARG A 61 1.74 16.38 3.60
C ARG A 61 0.44 16.25 4.39
N PRO A 62 0.12 15.05 4.87
CA PRO A 62 0.85 13.78 4.68
C PRO A 62 0.66 13.21 3.28
N PRO A 63 1.57 12.31 2.83
CA PRO A 63 1.37 11.59 1.56
C PRO A 63 0.21 10.61 1.67
N GLY A 64 -0.43 10.29 0.55
CA GLY A 64 -1.39 9.20 0.47
C GLY A 64 -0.67 7.86 0.64
N VAL A 65 -1.27 6.95 1.38
CA VAL A 65 -0.72 5.63 1.64
C VAL A 65 -1.66 4.56 1.12
N PHE A 66 -1.15 3.62 0.33
CA PHE A 66 -1.92 2.50 -0.17
C PHE A 66 -1.27 1.17 0.15
N ALA A 67 -2.02 0.29 0.82
CA ALA A 67 -1.63 -1.09 1.10
C ALA A 67 -2.35 -2.05 0.14
N MET A 68 -1.58 -2.96 -0.50
CA MET A 68 -2.07 -3.83 -1.55
C MET A 68 -1.62 -5.28 -1.36
N GLN A 69 -2.37 -6.18 -1.98
CA GLN A 69 -2.04 -7.59 -2.06
C GLN A 69 -0.75 -7.81 -2.86
N TYR A 70 -0.05 -8.91 -2.58
CA TYR A 70 1.10 -9.38 -3.35
C TYR A 70 0.71 -9.85 -4.76
N GLY A 71 1.72 -10.04 -5.61
CA GLY A 71 1.54 -10.61 -6.94
C GLY A 71 0.57 -9.79 -7.79
N PRO A 72 -0.59 -10.37 -8.17
CA PRO A 72 -1.57 -9.70 -9.02
C PRO A 72 -2.01 -8.33 -8.51
N GLY A 73 -2.00 -8.13 -7.17
CA GLY A 73 -2.35 -6.84 -6.57
C GLY A 73 -1.35 -5.74 -6.94
N ALA A 74 -0.06 -6.05 -6.91
CA ALA A 74 0.97 -5.11 -7.33
C ALA A 74 0.86 -4.78 -8.84
N GLU A 75 0.54 -5.77 -9.67
CA GLU A 75 0.31 -5.54 -11.12
C GLU A 75 -0.93 -4.71 -11.39
N ASN A 76 -2.04 -4.98 -10.69
CA ASN A 76 -3.25 -4.18 -10.80
C ASN A 76 -3.04 -2.71 -10.39
N ALA A 77 -2.11 -2.47 -9.49
CA ALA A 77 -1.77 -1.13 -9.00
C ALA A 77 -0.86 -0.36 -9.97
N PHE A 78 -0.12 -1.04 -10.84
CA PHE A 78 0.98 -0.46 -11.61
C PHE A 78 0.59 0.77 -12.45
N ALA A 79 -0.58 0.78 -13.06
CA ALA A 79 -1.04 1.93 -13.83
C ALA A 79 -1.15 3.20 -12.97
N GLY A 80 -1.65 3.08 -11.74
CA GLY A 80 -1.73 4.20 -10.80
C GLY A 80 -0.36 4.63 -10.27
N VAL A 81 0.54 3.67 -10.07
CA VAL A 81 1.95 3.95 -9.71
C VAL A 81 2.63 4.76 -10.82
N ALA A 82 2.45 4.35 -12.07
CA ALA A 82 3.01 5.06 -13.21
C ALA A 82 2.48 6.50 -13.31
N THR A 83 1.19 6.71 -13.05
CA THR A 83 0.58 8.04 -13.05
C THR A 83 1.17 8.93 -11.94
N ALA A 84 1.22 8.43 -10.71
CA ALA A 84 1.80 9.17 -9.59
C ALA A 84 3.29 9.50 -9.82
N PHE A 85 4.04 8.55 -10.36
CA PHE A 85 5.45 8.73 -10.70
C PHE A 85 5.66 9.79 -11.77
N SER A 86 4.88 9.73 -12.87
CA SER A 86 4.96 10.69 -13.98
C SER A 86 4.75 12.13 -13.51
N ASP A 87 3.84 12.33 -12.58
CA ASP A 87 3.48 13.65 -12.07
C ASP A 87 4.25 14.04 -10.80
N SER A 88 5.20 13.21 -10.36
CA SER A 88 5.97 13.42 -9.12
C SER A 88 5.07 13.57 -7.89
N SER A 89 3.93 12.88 -7.86
CA SER A 89 3.01 12.85 -6.71
C SER A 89 3.56 11.92 -5.63
N PRO A 90 3.77 12.38 -4.39
CA PRO A 90 4.36 11.59 -3.33
C PRO A 90 3.33 10.60 -2.76
N VAL A 91 3.44 9.32 -3.06
CA VAL A 91 2.57 8.25 -2.56
C VAL A 91 3.44 7.16 -1.93
N VAL A 92 3.01 6.64 -0.79
CA VAL A 92 3.63 5.50 -0.14
C VAL A 92 2.88 4.22 -0.50
N PHE A 93 3.58 3.27 -1.11
CA PHE A 93 3.02 1.96 -1.46
C PHE A 93 3.54 0.89 -0.50
N LEU A 94 2.62 0.08 0.00
CA LEU A 94 2.91 -1.03 0.91
C LEU A 94 2.44 -2.36 0.29
N PRO A 95 3.17 -2.89 -0.70
CA PRO A 95 2.85 -4.19 -1.27
C PRO A 95 3.15 -5.29 -0.25
N LEU A 96 2.22 -6.23 -0.10
CA LEU A 96 2.44 -7.42 0.70
C LEU A 96 3.45 -8.33 -0.01
N GLY A 97 4.40 -8.88 0.73
CA GLY A 97 5.30 -9.92 0.24
C GLY A 97 4.79 -11.32 0.54
N HIS A 98 5.35 -12.33 -0.15
CA HIS A 98 5.13 -13.73 0.22
C HIS A 98 5.81 -14.06 1.55
N PRO A 99 5.27 -15.02 2.33
CA PRO A 99 5.96 -15.55 3.49
C PRO A 99 7.35 -16.08 3.09
N ARG A 100 8.37 -15.83 3.92
CA ARG A 100 9.75 -16.19 3.59
C ARG A 100 9.93 -17.68 3.35
N GLU A 101 9.21 -18.51 4.11
CA GLU A 101 9.26 -19.97 4.03
C GLU A 101 8.77 -20.51 2.67
N THR A 102 7.81 -19.81 2.05
CA THR A 102 7.20 -20.23 0.78
C THR A 102 7.67 -19.40 -0.41
N ALA A 103 8.47 -18.37 -0.19
CA ALA A 103 8.87 -17.41 -1.24
C ALA A 103 9.68 -18.06 -2.40
N GLN A 104 10.24 -19.26 -2.20
CA GLN A 104 11.00 -20.01 -3.21
C GLN A 104 10.22 -21.18 -3.82
N LEU A 105 9.03 -21.49 -3.30
CA LEU A 105 8.22 -22.61 -3.79
C LEU A 105 7.49 -22.24 -5.08
N PHE A 106 7.28 -23.24 -5.93
CA PHE A 106 6.48 -23.15 -7.15
C PHE A 106 5.25 -24.07 -7.05
N PRO A 107 4.13 -23.73 -7.71
CA PRO A 107 3.89 -22.52 -8.50
C PRO A 107 3.48 -21.33 -7.60
N MET A 108 4.14 -20.17 -7.76
CA MET A 108 3.74 -18.94 -7.07
C MET A 108 3.84 -17.76 -8.02
N PHE A 109 2.86 -16.88 -7.95
CA PHE A 109 2.86 -15.64 -8.71
C PHE A 109 3.87 -14.65 -8.09
N LYS A 110 4.92 -14.33 -8.80
CA LYS A 110 6.04 -13.53 -8.31
C LYS A 110 6.27 -12.29 -9.16
N SER A 111 5.25 -11.43 -9.31
CA SER A 111 5.34 -10.22 -10.14
C SER A 111 6.54 -9.32 -9.79
N SER A 112 6.87 -9.19 -8.51
CA SER A 112 8.03 -8.41 -8.07
C SER A 112 9.38 -8.88 -8.62
N ARG A 113 9.48 -10.11 -9.10
CA ARG A 113 10.67 -10.65 -9.75
C ARG A 113 10.63 -10.56 -11.28
N THR A 114 9.47 -10.31 -11.84
CA THR A 114 9.27 -10.20 -13.28
C THR A 114 9.70 -8.84 -13.80
N TYR A 115 9.73 -7.84 -12.92
CA TYR A 115 10.05 -6.45 -13.23
C TYR A 115 11.38 -5.96 -12.61
N ALA A 116 12.19 -6.87 -12.10
CA ALA A 116 13.50 -6.54 -11.56
C ALA A 116 14.59 -6.55 -12.65
#